data_1e08658c2f78e5efef6862f02da58aa6
#
_entry.id   1e08658c2f78e5efef6862f02da58aa6
#
_cell.length_a   1.000
_cell.length_b   1.000
_cell.length_c   1.000
_cell.angle_alpha   90.00
_cell.angle_beta   90.00
_cell.angle_gamma   90.00
#
_symmetry.space_group_name_H-M   'P 1'
#
loop_
_entity.id
_entity.type
_entity.pdbx_description
1 polymer ?
#
loop_
_entity_poly.entity_id
_entity_poly.type
_entity_poly.pdbx_seq_one_letter_code
_entity_poly.pdbx_strand_id
1 'polypeptide(L)'
;MPSVERLLTSNAGYAAARAQLDNARPSQHLAVVTCMDARIDVFAALGLNLGESHVIRNAGGRVTDDVLRSLAISCNLLDVNAVVVMQHTKCGLAGITDAELQERTGAELDFFSISDHGHALREDIDLLAAKPYLAPLKVIAGFVFNTETGVIDDVVRWERPPAD
;
A
#
# COMPACT_ATOMS: atom_id res chain seq x y z
N MET A 1 -0.26 -11.32 26.52
CA MET A 1 -1.04 -10.38 25.68
C MET A 1 -0.28 -9.06 25.58
N PRO A 2 -0.26 -8.39 24.42
CA PRO A 2 0.22 -7.01 24.35
C PRO A 2 -0.72 -6.15 25.22
N SER A 3 -0.17 -5.40 26.16
CA SER A 3 -0.97 -4.51 26.98
C SER A 3 -1.12 -3.17 26.26
N VAL A 4 -2.33 -2.68 26.16
CA VAL A 4 -2.62 -1.36 25.58
C VAL A 4 -1.91 -0.26 26.39
N GLU A 5 -1.80 -0.44 27.71
CA GLU A 5 -1.07 0.48 28.60
C GLU A 5 0.41 0.60 28.22
N ARG A 6 1.05 -0.50 27.80
CA ARG A 6 2.43 -0.43 27.29
C ARG A 6 2.56 0.45 26.04
N LEU A 7 1.57 0.37 25.14
CA LEU A 7 1.57 1.20 23.92
C LEU A 7 1.47 2.70 24.28
N LEU A 8 0.58 3.04 25.21
CA LEU A 8 0.43 4.42 25.70
C LEU A 8 1.69 4.93 26.39
N THR A 9 2.32 4.12 27.23
CA THR A 9 3.58 4.47 27.91
C THR A 9 4.71 4.71 26.89
N SER A 10 4.83 3.83 25.87
CA SER A 10 5.84 3.99 24.80
C SER A 10 5.58 5.25 23.96
N ASN A 11 4.31 5.62 23.74
CA ASN A 11 3.94 6.84 23.01
C ASN A 11 4.44 8.11 23.69
N ALA A 12 4.51 8.17 25.02
CA ALA A 12 5.02 9.34 25.73
C ALA A 12 6.46 9.68 25.34
N GLY A 13 7.32 8.65 25.17
CA GLY A 13 8.69 8.84 24.69
C GLY A 13 8.75 9.32 23.25
N TYR A 14 7.94 8.75 22.38
CA TYR A 14 7.83 9.19 20.98
C TYR A 14 7.35 10.64 20.90
N ALA A 15 6.31 11.01 21.64
CA ALA A 15 5.74 12.36 21.63
C ALA A 15 6.75 13.43 22.07
N ALA A 16 7.64 13.10 23.02
CA ALA A 16 8.68 14.00 23.49
C ALA A 16 9.83 14.21 22.47
N ALA A 17 10.05 13.24 21.59
CA ALA A 17 11.21 13.23 20.68
C ALA A 17 10.83 13.52 19.20
N ARG A 18 9.54 13.44 18.84
CA ARG A 18 9.13 13.53 17.44
C ARG A 18 9.35 14.93 16.85
N ALA A 19 9.80 14.96 15.59
CA ALA A 19 9.75 16.18 14.79
C ALA A 19 8.29 16.55 14.48
N GLN A 20 7.98 17.84 14.51
CA GLN A 20 6.67 18.35 14.12
C GLN A 20 6.58 18.38 12.58
N LEU A 21 5.50 17.88 12.02
CA LEU A 21 5.17 18.01 10.60
C LEU A 21 4.02 19.00 10.47
N ASP A 22 4.18 19.97 9.58
CA ASP A 22 3.27 21.13 9.48
C ASP A 22 1.99 20.83 8.70
N ASN A 23 1.97 19.79 7.86
CA ASN A 23 0.81 19.44 7.07
C ASN A 23 0.73 17.94 6.76
N ALA A 24 -0.41 17.52 6.19
CA ALA A 24 -0.65 16.11 5.83
C ALA A 24 -0.23 15.75 4.40
N ARG A 25 0.28 16.70 3.61
CA ARG A 25 0.70 16.44 2.22
C ARG A 25 2.04 15.73 2.22
N PRO A 26 2.17 14.60 1.51
CA PRO A 26 3.45 13.89 1.42
C PRO A 26 4.41 14.67 0.52
N SER A 27 5.61 14.96 1.02
CA SER A 27 6.59 15.80 0.31
C SER A 27 7.11 15.18 -1.00
N GLN A 28 7.00 13.85 -1.15
CA GLN A 28 7.33 13.14 -2.40
C GLN A 28 6.13 12.99 -3.35
N HIS A 29 4.96 13.56 -3.01
CA HIS A 29 3.72 13.39 -3.77
C HIS A 29 3.36 11.93 -4.05
N LEU A 30 3.75 11.04 -3.14
CA LEU A 30 3.71 9.58 -3.26
C LEU A 30 2.69 8.97 -2.30
N ALA A 31 1.96 7.96 -2.77
CA ALA A 31 1.28 7.01 -1.90
C ALA A 31 1.80 5.59 -2.15
N VAL A 32 1.93 4.82 -1.09
CA VAL A 32 2.32 3.40 -1.12
C VAL A 32 1.15 2.58 -0.61
N VAL A 33 0.69 1.64 -1.43
CA VAL A 33 -0.28 0.59 -1.06
C VAL A 33 0.50 -0.70 -0.86
N THR A 34 0.44 -1.30 0.33
CA THR A 34 1.20 -2.54 0.58
C THR A 34 0.52 -3.45 1.58
N CYS A 35 1.08 -4.64 1.75
CA CYS A 35 0.56 -5.64 2.69
C CYS A 35 0.73 -5.21 4.15
N MET A 36 -0.23 -5.66 4.99
CA MET A 36 -0.17 -5.51 6.46
C MET A 36 0.87 -6.42 7.12
N ASP A 37 1.59 -7.23 6.38
CA ASP A 37 2.59 -8.19 6.87
C ASP A 37 3.61 -7.49 7.77
N ALA A 38 3.76 -7.99 9.00
CA ALA A 38 4.59 -7.37 10.04
C ALA A 38 6.10 -7.38 9.73
N ARG A 39 6.53 -8.15 8.72
CA ARG A 39 7.94 -8.21 8.27
C ARG A 39 8.32 -7.03 7.37
N ILE A 40 7.36 -6.22 6.92
CA ILE A 40 7.60 -5.12 5.98
C ILE A 40 7.71 -3.81 6.76
N ASP A 41 8.92 -3.27 6.84
CA ASP A 41 9.17 -1.89 7.21
C ASP A 41 9.16 -1.04 5.93
N VAL A 42 8.02 -0.43 5.64
CA VAL A 42 7.78 0.29 4.38
C VAL A 42 8.75 1.45 4.19
N PHE A 43 9.02 2.20 5.27
CA PHE A 43 9.89 3.36 5.20
C PHE A 43 11.33 2.95 4.95
N ALA A 44 11.85 1.99 5.71
CA ALA A 44 13.20 1.49 5.52
C ALA A 44 13.38 0.81 4.16
N ALA A 45 12.42 -0.01 3.73
CA ALA A 45 12.50 -0.76 2.47
C ALA A 45 12.53 0.15 1.23
N LEU A 46 11.83 1.30 1.28
CA LEU A 46 11.75 2.25 0.17
C LEU A 46 12.66 3.47 0.34
N GLY A 47 13.44 3.55 1.42
CA GLY A 47 14.30 4.70 1.71
C GLY A 47 13.51 6.00 1.97
N LEU A 48 12.32 5.88 2.54
CA LEU A 48 11.43 7.00 2.82
C LEU A 48 11.55 7.44 4.29
N ASN A 49 11.23 8.70 4.53
CA ASN A 49 11.10 9.27 5.87
C ASN A 49 9.64 9.60 6.21
N LEU A 50 9.38 9.83 7.49
CA LEU A 50 8.07 10.31 7.95
C LEU A 50 7.70 11.63 7.26
N GLY A 51 6.49 11.68 6.68
CA GLY A 51 5.99 12.86 5.93
C GLY A 51 6.32 12.86 4.44
N GLU A 52 7.05 11.87 3.91
CA GLU A 52 7.38 11.79 2.49
C GLU A 52 6.34 11.06 1.66
N SER A 53 5.56 10.16 2.25
CA SER A 53 4.54 9.38 1.54
C SER A 53 3.30 9.12 2.41
N HIS A 54 2.15 8.91 1.77
CA HIS A 54 1.04 8.21 2.42
C HIS A 54 1.29 6.72 2.35
N VAL A 55 0.99 5.99 3.42
CA VAL A 55 1.13 4.52 3.46
C VAL A 55 -0.22 3.91 3.81
N ILE A 56 -0.77 3.11 2.90
CA ILE A 56 -2.01 2.37 3.05
C ILE A 56 -1.66 0.89 3.13
N ARG A 57 -2.14 0.19 4.15
CA ARG A 57 -1.83 -1.24 4.36
C ARG A 57 -3.10 -2.06 4.55
N ASN A 58 -3.21 -3.15 3.79
CA ASN A 58 -4.29 -4.12 3.90
C ASN A 58 -3.80 -5.56 3.68
N ALA A 59 -4.69 -6.53 3.71
CA ALA A 59 -4.35 -7.91 3.36
C ALA A 59 -3.91 -7.99 1.89
N GLY A 60 -2.70 -8.51 1.65
CA GLY A 60 -2.14 -8.70 0.31
C GLY A 60 -1.59 -7.46 -0.37
N GLY A 61 -1.82 -6.25 0.13
CA GLY A 61 -1.46 -5.02 -0.56
C GLY A 61 -2.25 -4.82 -1.86
N ARG A 62 -3.54 -5.22 -1.86
CA ARG A 62 -4.43 -5.17 -3.01
C ARG A 62 -5.21 -3.85 -3.08
N VAL A 63 -5.58 -3.44 -4.29
CA VAL A 63 -6.42 -2.25 -4.52
C VAL A 63 -7.88 -2.59 -4.29
N THR A 64 -8.34 -2.38 -3.07
CA THR A 64 -9.74 -2.55 -2.65
C THR A 64 -10.49 -1.23 -2.68
N ASP A 65 -11.82 -1.26 -2.48
CA ASP A 65 -12.65 -0.04 -2.43
C ASP A 65 -12.17 0.97 -1.38
N ASP A 66 -11.67 0.51 -0.23
CA ASP A 66 -11.13 1.42 0.78
C ASP A 66 -9.81 2.05 0.35
N VAL A 67 -8.96 1.32 -0.37
CA VAL A 67 -7.75 1.88 -0.99
C VAL A 67 -8.14 2.94 -2.02
N LEU A 68 -9.12 2.67 -2.89
CA LEU A 68 -9.63 3.63 -3.87
C LEU A 68 -10.15 4.90 -3.20
N ARG A 69 -10.96 4.77 -2.13
CA ARG A 69 -11.45 5.88 -1.31
C ARG A 69 -10.29 6.72 -0.73
N SER A 70 -9.29 6.05 -0.17
CA SER A 70 -8.12 6.70 0.44
C SER A 70 -7.27 7.43 -0.59
N LEU A 71 -7.03 6.82 -1.76
CA LEU A 71 -6.29 7.44 -2.86
C LEU A 71 -7.06 8.60 -3.49
N ALA A 72 -8.40 8.57 -3.52
CA ALA A 72 -9.21 9.70 -3.98
C ALA A 72 -8.93 10.95 -3.13
N ILE A 73 -8.82 10.82 -1.81
CA ILE A 73 -8.44 11.92 -0.90
C ILE A 73 -6.98 12.33 -1.13
N SER A 74 -6.07 11.35 -1.18
CA SER A 74 -4.64 11.60 -1.39
C SER A 74 -4.37 12.39 -2.67
N CYS A 75 -5.02 12.03 -3.77
CA CYS A 75 -4.78 12.65 -5.08
C CYS A 75 -5.45 14.04 -5.21
N ASN A 76 -6.69 14.19 -4.71
CA ASN A 76 -7.46 15.40 -4.98
C ASN A 76 -7.32 16.48 -3.91
N LEU A 77 -6.93 16.14 -2.69
CA LEU A 77 -6.81 17.08 -1.57
C LEU A 77 -5.38 17.22 -1.04
N LEU A 78 -4.53 16.21 -1.27
CA LEU A 78 -3.20 16.13 -0.64
C LEU A 78 -2.06 15.99 -1.65
N ASP A 79 -2.30 16.36 -2.90
CA ASP A 79 -1.32 16.51 -3.99
C ASP A 79 -0.53 15.23 -4.35
N VAL A 80 -1.03 14.04 -4.06
CA VAL A 80 -0.43 12.78 -4.52
C VAL A 80 -0.63 12.63 -6.03
N ASN A 81 0.45 12.33 -6.75
CA ASN A 81 0.44 12.11 -8.19
C ASN A 81 1.20 10.84 -8.62
N ALA A 82 1.78 10.10 -7.67
CA ALA A 82 2.41 8.82 -7.90
C ALA A 82 1.91 7.78 -6.89
N VAL A 83 1.70 6.53 -7.34
CA VAL A 83 1.31 5.42 -6.48
C VAL A 83 2.25 4.23 -6.73
N VAL A 84 2.70 3.62 -5.65
CA VAL A 84 3.36 2.31 -5.67
C VAL A 84 2.41 1.29 -5.03
N VAL A 85 2.10 0.21 -5.74
CA VAL A 85 1.44 -0.98 -5.20
C VAL A 85 2.52 -2.03 -4.96
N MET A 86 2.83 -2.32 -3.70
CA MET A 86 3.90 -3.24 -3.33
C MET A 86 3.33 -4.49 -2.66
N GLN A 87 3.35 -5.61 -3.38
CA GLN A 87 3.11 -6.94 -2.86
C GLN A 87 4.42 -7.55 -2.31
N HIS A 88 4.39 -8.79 -1.82
CA HIS A 88 5.60 -9.41 -1.27
C HIS A 88 5.57 -10.94 -1.38
N THR A 89 6.75 -11.54 -1.39
CA THR A 89 6.90 -13.01 -1.37
C THR A 89 6.39 -13.60 -0.06
N LYS A 90 5.92 -14.85 -0.09
CA LYS A 90 5.40 -15.58 1.09
C LYS A 90 4.25 -14.83 1.79
N CYS A 91 3.41 -14.16 0.99
CA CYS A 91 2.19 -13.54 1.48
C CYS A 91 1.16 -14.59 1.90
N GLY A 92 0.43 -14.34 2.99
CA GLY A 92 -0.64 -15.25 3.43
C GLY A 92 -1.82 -15.38 2.45
N LEU A 93 -1.97 -14.42 1.51
CA LEU A 93 -2.95 -14.50 0.42
C LEU A 93 -2.40 -15.14 -0.85
N ALA A 94 -1.11 -15.46 -0.90
CA ALA A 94 -0.51 -16.15 -2.03
C ALA A 94 -0.59 -17.68 -1.85
N GLY A 95 -1.08 -18.38 -2.87
CA GLY A 95 -1.21 -19.83 -2.85
C GLY A 95 -2.42 -20.37 -2.09
N ILE A 96 -3.40 -19.52 -1.79
CA ILE A 96 -4.71 -19.86 -1.22
C ILE A 96 -5.80 -19.21 -2.07
N THR A 97 -6.93 -19.86 -2.22
CA THR A 97 -8.07 -19.33 -2.99
C THR A 97 -9.04 -18.54 -2.11
N ASP A 98 -9.84 -17.66 -2.70
CA ASP A 98 -10.90 -16.94 -1.99
C ASP A 98 -11.91 -17.91 -1.34
N ALA A 99 -12.25 -19.01 -2.03
CA ALA A 99 -13.16 -20.02 -1.50
C ALA A 99 -12.60 -20.69 -0.21
N GLU A 100 -11.31 -21.02 -0.19
CA GLU A 100 -10.66 -21.58 1.02
C GLU A 100 -10.60 -20.53 2.15
N LEU A 101 -10.40 -19.26 1.83
CA LEU A 101 -10.42 -18.18 2.82
C LEU A 101 -11.82 -17.95 3.39
N GLN A 102 -12.86 -17.97 2.55
CA GLN A 102 -14.26 -17.88 2.97
C GLN A 102 -14.62 -19.05 3.91
N GLU A 103 -14.23 -20.27 3.55
CA GLU A 103 -14.46 -21.45 4.41
C GLU A 103 -13.76 -21.31 5.76
N ARG A 104 -12.49 -20.90 5.80
CA ARG A 104 -11.68 -20.78 7.03
C ARG A 104 -12.15 -19.64 7.94
N THR A 105 -12.62 -18.56 7.37
CA THR A 105 -13.02 -17.35 8.13
C THR A 105 -14.51 -17.30 8.43
N GLY A 106 -15.33 -18.02 7.68
CA GLY A 106 -16.79 -17.92 7.71
C GLY A 106 -17.31 -16.59 7.14
N ALA A 107 -16.48 -15.83 6.42
CA ALA A 107 -16.83 -14.52 5.87
C ALA A 107 -17.06 -14.61 4.36
N GLU A 108 -18.20 -14.13 3.90
CA GLU A 108 -18.53 -14.00 2.46
C GLU A 108 -17.94 -12.68 1.91
N LEU A 109 -16.61 -12.64 1.77
CA LEU A 109 -15.85 -11.49 1.28
C LEU A 109 -15.01 -11.88 0.06
N ASP A 110 -14.76 -10.91 -0.81
CA ASP A 110 -13.68 -11.00 -1.80
C ASP A 110 -12.35 -10.72 -1.07
N PHE A 111 -11.51 -11.75 -0.97
CA PHE A 111 -10.20 -11.62 -0.31
C PHE A 111 -9.12 -11.16 -1.27
N PHE A 112 -9.38 -11.18 -2.57
CA PHE A 112 -8.42 -10.82 -3.61
C PHE A 112 -7.14 -11.65 -3.52
N SER A 113 -7.28 -12.97 -3.37
CA SER A 113 -6.17 -13.91 -3.30
C SER A 113 -5.20 -13.77 -4.48
N ILE A 114 -3.92 -14.07 -4.25
CA ILE A 114 -2.86 -13.84 -5.20
C ILE A 114 -2.39 -15.19 -5.76
N SER A 115 -2.77 -15.51 -6.99
CA SER A 115 -2.25 -16.67 -7.69
C SER A 115 -0.90 -16.41 -8.36
N ASP A 116 -0.71 -15.19 -8.88
CA ASP A 116 0.51 -14.68 -9.50
C ASP A 116 0.64 -13.18 -9.20
N HIS A 117 1.78 -12.75 -8.68
CA HIS A 117 2.02 -11.35 -8.32
C HIS A 117 2.00 -10.41 -9.51
N GLY A 118 2.56 -10.84 -10.65
CA GLY A 118 2.59 -10.01 -11.85
C GLY A 118 1.20 -9.78 -12.44
N HIS A 119 0.33 -10.79 -12.38
CA HIS A 119 -1.07 -10.67 -12.81
C HIS A 119 -1.85 -9.77 -11.86
N ALA A 120 -1.79 -10.02 -10.55
CA ALA A 120 -2.49 -9.25 -9.55
C ALA A 120 -2.09 -7.77 -9.55
N LEU A 121 -0.79 -7.46 -9.73
CA LEU A 121 -0.31 -6.08 -9.84
C LEU A 121 -0.82 -5.39 -11.12
N ARG A 122 -0.88 -6.09 -12.25
CA ARG A 122 -1.47 -5.50 -13.48
C ARG A 122 -2.95 -5.17 -13.30
N GLU A 123 -3.73 -6.09 -12.74
CA GLU A 123 -5.14 -5.82 -12.43
C GLU A 123 -5.32 -4.60 -11.53
N ASP A 124 -4.54 -4.52 -10.45
CA ASP A 124 -4.59 -3.41 -9.49
C ASP A 124 -4.20 -2.06 -10.15
N ILE A 125 -3.19 -2.05 -11.00
CA ILE A 125 -2.73 -0.86 -11.72
C ILE A 125 -3.75 -0.44 -12.78
N ASP A 126 -4.29 -1.37 -13.55
CA ASP A 126 -5.32 -1.08 -14.55
C ASP A 126 -6.59 -0.52 -13.88
N LEU A 127 -6.96 -1.06 -12.72
CA LEU A 127 -8.06 -0.55 -11.92
C LEU A 127 -7.84 0.90 -11.49
N LEU A 128 -6.63 1.23 -10.98
CA LEU A 128 -6.27 2.60 -10.59
C LEU A 128 -6.27 3.55 -11.80
N ALA A 129 -5.67 3.15 -12.90
CA ALA A 129 -5.55 3.94 -14.12
C ALA A 129 -6.91 4.28 -14.75
N ALA A 130 -7.89 3.36 -14.63
CA ALA A 130 -9.22 3.49 -15.18
C ALA A 130 -10.15 4.42 -14.36
N LYS A 131 -9.80 4.78 -13.11
CA LYS A 131 -10.69 5.59 -12.26
C LYS A 131 -10.60 7.08 -12.60
N PRO A 132 -11.70 7.72 -13.06
CA PRO A 132 -11.68 9.15 -13.43
C PRO A 132 -11.30 10.08 -12.28
N TYR A 133 -11.70 9.75 -11.05
CA TYR A 133 -11.37 10.54 -9.85
C TYR A 133 -9.91 10.38 -9.38
N LEU A 134 -9.12 9.51 -10.02
CA LEU A 134 -7.67 9.41 -9.86
C LEU A 134 -6.91 10.06 -11.01
N ALA A 135 -7.55 10.95 -11.77
CA ALA A 135 -6.95 11.71 -12.86
C ALA A 135 -5.64 12.46 -12.49
N PRO A 136 -5.40 12.92 -11.25
CA PRO A 136 -4.12 13.51 -10.88
C PRO A 136 -2.91 12.55 -10.95
N LEU A 137 -3.13 11.22 -10.94
CA LEU A 137 -2.04 10.24 -11.03
C LEU A 137 -1.29 10.36 -12.36
N LYS A 138 0.02 10.46 -12.28
CA LYS A 138 0.96 10.49 -13.42
C LYS A 138 1.68 9.16 -13.60
N VAL A 139 2.03 8.51 -12.47
CA VAL A 139 2.79 7.25 -12.45
C VAL A 139 2.14 6.29 -11.47
N ILE A 140 2.01 5.03 -11.88
CA ILE A 140 1.64 3.91 -11.00
C ILE A 140 2.65 2.79 -11.24
N ALA A 141 3.28 2.29 -10.18
CA ALA A 141 4.25 1.21 -10.27
C ALA A 141 3.83 0.02 -9.39
N GLY A 142 4.08 -1.17 -9.88
CA GLY A 142 3.84 -2.44 -9.18
C GLY A 142 5.15 -3.12 -8.81
N PHE A 143 5.35 -3.37 -7.52
CA PHE A 143 6.57 -3.95 -6.97
C PHE A 143 6.28 -5.26 -6.24
N VAL A 144 7.28 -6.14 -6.21
CA VAL A 144 7.29 -7.32 -5.33
C VAL A 144 8.49 -7.24 -4.39
N PHE A 145 8.22 -7.10 -3.10
CA PHE A 145 9.23 -7.11 -2.05
C PHE A 145 9.55 -8.56 -1.65
N ASN A 146 10.81 -8.94 -1.70
CA ASN A 146 11.28 -10.24 -1.24
C ASN A 146 11.53 -10.19 0.28
N THR A 147 10.69 -10.89 1.05
CA THR A 147 10.76 -10.90 2.52
C THR A 147 12.00 -11.58 3.10
N GLU A 148 12.78 -12.29 2.30
CA GLU A 148 14.01 -12.97 2.75
C GLU A 148 15.25 -12.12 2.48
N THR A 149 15.29 -11.44 1.33
CA THR A 149 16.48 -10.69 0.88
C THR A 149 16.33 -9.19 1.06
N GLY A 150 15.10 -8.68 1.22
CA GLY A 150 14.81 -7.24 1.23
C GLY A 150 14.87 -6.57 -0.15
N VAL A 151 15.13 -7.33 -1.20
CA VAL A 151 15.18 -6.81 -2.58
C VAL A 151 13.77 -6.55 -3.09
N ILE A 152 13.62 -5.49 -3.88
CA ILE A 152 12.37 -5.14 -4.56
C ILE A 152 12.54 -5.36 -6.06
N ASP A 153 11.65 -6.13 -6.64
CA ASP A 153 11.52 -6.29 -8.09
C ASP A 153 10.47 -5.32 -8.63
N ASP A 154 10.84 -4.52 -9.64
CA ASP A 154 9.92 -3.66 -10.40
C ASP A 154 9.24 -4.52 -11.48
N VAL A 155 7.95 -4.79 -11.30
CA VAL A 155 7.21 -5.77 -12.11
C VAL A 155 6.41 -5.13 -13.22
N VAL A 156 5.78 -3.98 -12.95
CA VAL A 156 4.91 -3.30 -13.91
C VAL A 156 4.87 -1.81 -13.64
N ARG A 157 4.82 -1.00 -14.73
CA ARG A 157 4.64 0.45 -14.66
C ARG A 157 3.55 0.92 -15.61
N TRP A 158 2.85 1.93 -15.17
CA TRP A 158 1.94 2.72 -15.98
C TRP A 158 2.27 4.19 -15.82
N GLU A 159 2.32 4.89 -16.93
CA GLU A 159 2.48 6.35 -16.97
C GLU A 159 1.31 6.96 -17.72
N ARG A 160 0.81 8.07 -17.24
CA ARG A 160 -0.28 8.76 -17.92
C ARG A 160 0.21 9.28 -19.26
N PRO A 161 -0.47 8.96 -20.37
CA PRO A 161 -0.17 9.57 -21.67
C PRO A 161 -0.26 11.10 -21.58
N PRO A 162 0.58 11.84 -22.32
CA PRO A 162 0.41 13.27 -22.43
C PRO A 162 -1.01 13.60 -22.92
N ALA A 163 -1.55 14.73 -22.44
CA ALA A 163 -2.82 15.23 -22.99
C ALA A 163 -2.58 15.69 -24.43
N ASP A 164 -3.45 15.27 -25.34
CA ASP A 164 -3.45 15.73 -26.74
C ASP A 164 -3.77 17.22 -26.84
#